data_c55e080ba0a77bc77b5a69c44f5d7900
#
_entry.id   c55e080ba0a77bc77b5a69c44f5d7900
#
_cell.length_a   1.000
_cell.length_b   1.000
_cell.length_c   1.000
_cell.angle_alpha   90.00
_cell.angle_beta   90.00
_cell.angle_gamma   90.00
#
_symmetry.space_group_name_H-M   'P 1'
#
loop_
_entity.id
_entity.type
_entity.pdbx_description
1 polymer ?
#
loop_
_entity_poly.entity_id
_entity_poly.type
_entity_poly.pdbx_seq_one_letter_code
_entity_poly.pdbx_strand_id
1 'polypeptide(L)'
;MSVEGTSQDLAPDIQFAASAPAKVNLHLGVGEVRADGYHDLVSVFHAVDQRDIVRLRLDNSSAGVNPAAAEAAPGSVVTGIDTKWFFDIELEENLDTPKNLAWRAVDAVVDAYRADNPGASLLDLPKVRIEIEKGIFVAGGMAGGSADAAAAMVAANAYLKYLTGGELDELRLLEIAKGLGADVPFALMGGNAIGTGRGDELVEMLGRGEYWWVFVNLGTTISTAEAYSRLDDMRHNNPALVPHLDTTKVAQALITGDAFALGSALHNDLQDAAVAMRPELARLIQLGNEYGVRAVVSGSGPTVAVLCRDERHAKKTHEMLGMYV
;
A
#
# COMPACT_ATOMS: atom_id res chain seq x y z
N MET A 1 44.99 -21.88 16.29
CA MET A 1 44.15 -22.53 15.24
C MET A 1 43.21 -21.49 14.73
N SER A 2 43.52 -20.89 13.60
CA SER A 2 42.69 -19.88 12.95
C SER A 2 41.55 -20.60 12.25
N VAL A 3 40.32 -20.32 12.64
CA VAL A 3 39.13 -20.76 11.90
C VAL A 3 38.91 -19.73 10.79
N GLU A 4 39.40 -20.05 9.59
CA GLU A 4 38.99 -19.37 8.37
C GLU A 4 37.53 -19.73 8.11
N GLY A 5 36.62 -18.76 8.37
CA GLY A 5 35.27 -18.85 7.95
C GLY A 5 35.20 -18.72 6.43
N THR A 6 34.98 -19.85 5.75
CA THR A 6 34.67 -19.88 4.31
C THR A 6 33.38 -19.13 4.07
N SER A 7 33.47 -18.02 3.32
CA SER A 7 32.29 -17.46 2.66
C SER A 7 31.69 -18.59 1.81
N GLN A 8 30.52 -19.10 2.19
CA GLN A 8 29.79 -20.01 1.33
C GLN A 8 29.50 -19.25 0.03
N ASP A 9 30.00 -19.75 -1.10
CA ASP A 9 29.59 -19.31 -2.44
C ASP A 9 28.10 -19.58 -2.58
N LEU A 10 27.28 -18.58 -2.23
CA LEU A 10 25.84 -18.65 -2.43
C LEU A 10 25.56 -18.69 -3.92
N ALA A 11 24.70 -19.62 -4.35
CA ALA A 11 24.36 -19.75 -5.76
C ALA A 11 23.81 -18.41 -6.32
N PRO A 12 24.19 -18.00 -7.53
CA PRO A 12 23.90 -16.66 -8.06
C PRO A 12 22.41 -16.37 -8.28
N ASP A 13 21.53 -17.36 -8.13
CA ASP A 13 20.09 -17.26 -8.38
C ASP A 13 19.21 -17.23 -7.12
N ILE A 14 19.82 -17.07 -5.91
CA ILE A 14 19.02 -17.00 -4.68
C ILE A 14 18.29 -15.66 -4.64
N GLN A 15 16.96 -15.74 -4.55
CA GLN A 15 16.07 -14.60 -4.40
C GLN A 15 15.02 -14.86 -3.33
N PHE A 16 14.60 -13.79 -2.66
CA PHE A 16 13.52 -13.81 -1.68
C PHE A 16 12.40 -12.94 -2.23
N ALA A 17 11.24 -13.54 -2.50
CA ALA A 17 10.14 -12.86 -3.15
C ALA A 17 8.91 -12.87 -2.24
N ALA A 18 8.21 -11.74 -2.22
CA ALA A 18 6.90 -11.63 -1.60
C ALA A 18 6.02 -10.69 -2.43
N SER A 19 4.72 -10.76 -2.20
CA SER A 19 3.75 -9.85 -2.80
C SER A 19 2.80 -9.31 -1.75
N ALA A 20 2.36 -8.06 -1.93
CA ALA A 20 1.36 -7.46 -1.07
C ALA A 20 0.21 -6.86 -1.89
N PRO A 21 -1.02 -6.87 -1.35
CA PRO A 21 -2.21 -6.42 -2.05
C PRO A 21 -2.34 -4.90 -2.05
N ALA A 22 -3.02 -4.38 -3.07
CA ALA A 22 -3.64 -3.06 -3.01
C ALA A 22 -4.81 -3.06 -2.02
N LYS A 23 -5.29 -1.87 -1.70
CA LYS A 23 -6.50 -1.68 -0.90
C LYS A 23 -7.51 -0.77 -1.59
N VAL A 24 -8.76 -0.94 -1.21
CA VAL A 24 -9.81 0.05 -1.37
C VAL A 24 -10.37 0.40 0.01
N ASN A 25 -10.73 1.68 0.22
CA ASN A 25 -11.47 2.07 1.42
C ASN A 25 -12.96 1.83 1.16
N LEU A 26 -13.55 0.86 1.85
CA LEU A 26 -15.00 0.65 1.83
C LEU A 26 -15.73 1.76 2.59
N HIS A 27 -15.01 2.31 3.58
CA HIS A 27 -15.42 3.50 4.32
C HIS A 27 -14.17 4.32 4.64
N LEU A 28 -14.25 5.63 4.46
CA LEU A 28 -13.23 6.57 4.91
C LEU A 28 -13.95 7.79 5.52
N GLY A 29 -14.09 7.74 6.82
CA GLY A 29 -14.56 8.86 7.63
C GLY A 29 -13.37 9.66 8.14
N VAL A 30 -13.41 10.97 7.93
CA VAL A 30 -12.37 11.92 8.36
C VAL A 30 -12.92 12.79 9.47
N GLY A 31 -12.39 12.63 10.67
CA GLY A 31 -12.74 13.44 11.85
C GLY A 31 -12.23 14.87 11.76
N GLU A 32 -12.31 15.57 12.87
CA GLU A 32 -11.76 16.93 13.01
C GLU A 32 -10.23 16.90 12.99
N VAL A 33 -9.63 18.03 12.60
CA VAL A 33 -8.18 18.21 12.63
C VAL A 33 -7.68 18.22 14.10
N ARG A 34 -6.64 17.46 14.37
CA ARG A 34 -5.98 17.34 15.67
C ARG A 34 -4.95 18.47 15.88
N ALA A 35 -4.50 18.63 17.12
CA ALA A 35 -3.45 19.60 17.47
C ALA A 35 -2.10 19.33 16.76
N ASP A 36 -1.86 18.09 16.33
CA ASP A 36 -0.66 17.68 15.56
C ASP A 36 -0.80 17.91 14.06
N GLY A 37 -1.95 18.45 13.58
CA GLY A 37 -2.24 18.72 12.18
C GLY A 37 -2.75 17.51 11.39
N TYR A 38 -2.90 16.34 12.03
CA TYR A 38 -3.54 15.15 11.44
C TYR A 38 -5.02 15.11 11.81
N HIS A 39 -5.78 14.26 11.08
CA HIS A 39 -7.18 13.98 11.38
C HIS A 39 -7.31 12.62 12.07
N ASP A 40 -8.27 12.50 12.98
CA ASP A 40 -8.71 11.18 13.42
C ASP A 40 -9.50 10.52 12.31
N LEU A 41 -9.09 9.32 11.93
CA LEU A 41 -9.72 8.57 10.86
C LEU A 41 -10.52 7.39 11.41
N VAL A 42 -11.60 7.07 10.72
CA VAL A 42 -12.25 5.77 10.80
C VAL A 42 -12.35 5.22 9.39
N SER A 43 -11.54 4.22 9.09
CA SER A 43 -11.48 3.63 7.76
C SER A 43 -11.75 2.14 7.80
N VAL A 44 -12.56 1.63 6.87
CA VAL A 44 -12.67 0.21 6.62
C VAL A 44 -11.90 -0.12 5.35
N PHE A 45 -10.80 -0.82 5.52
CA PHE A 45 -9.94 -1.28 4.44
C PHE A 45 -10.39 -2.65 3.93
N HIS A 46 -10.25 -2.85 2.64
CA HIS A 46 -10.45 -4.12 1.96
C HIS A 46 -9.29 -4.38 1.00
N ALA A 47 -8.59 -5.50 1.20
CA ALA A 47 -7.52 -5.92 0.31
C ALA A 47 -8.12 -6.46 -1.00
N VAL A 48 -7.50 -6.09 -2.12
CA VAL A 48 -7.90 -6.55 -3.45
C VAL A 48 -6.76 -7.33 -4.09
N ASP A 49 -7.08 -8.19 -5.07
CA ASP A 49 -6.09 -9.09 -5.69
C ASP A 49 -5.19 -8.42 -6.75
N GLN A 50 -5.18 -7.11 -6.81
CA GLN A 50 -4.16 -6.34 -7.51
C GLN A 50 -2.95 -6.18 -6.60
N ARG A 51 -1.78 -6.65 -7.04
CA ARG A 51 -0.62 -6.80 -6.16
C ARG A 51 0.63 -6.21 -6.78
N ASP A 52 1.53 -5.75 -5.92
CA ASP A 52 2.93 -5.53 -6.25
C ASP A 52 3.76 -6.73 -5.78
N ILE A 53 4.84 -7.01 -6.51
CA ILE A 53 5.78 -8.09 -6.18
C ILE A 53 7.14 -7.46 -5.93
N VAL A 54 7.75 -7.81 -4.80
CA VAL A 54 9.10 -7.40 -4.45
C VAL A 54 10.02 -8.63 -4.38
N ARG A 55 11.19 -8.53 -5.00
CA ARG A 55 12.25 -9.55 -4.94
C ARG A 55 13.53 -8.94 -4.40
N LEU A 56 14.13 -9.59 -3.43
CA LEU A 56 15.49 -9.33 -2.98
C LEU A 56 16.41 -10.35 -3.64
N ARG A 57 17.34 -9.89 -4.47
CA ARG A 57 18.38 -10.72 -5.09
C ARG A 57 19.72 -10.47 -4.40
N LEU A 58 20.46 -11.52 -4.14
CA LEU A 58 21.84 -11.37 -3.66
C LEU A 58 22.66 -10.62 -4.70
N ASP A 59 23.30 -9.55 -4.28
CA ASP A 59 24.15 -8.73 -5.13
C ASP A 59 25.61 -9.19 -4.99
N ASN A 60 26.01 -10.11 -5.84
CA ASN A 60 27.37 -10.61 -5.94
C ASN A 60 28.24 -9.77 -6.90
N SER A 61 27.72 -8.64 -7.39
CA SER A 61 28.45 -7.81 -8.35
C SER A 61 29.56 -7.04 -7.66
N SER A 62 30.79 -7.24 -8.11
CA SER A 62 31.91 -6.31 -7.90
C SER A 62 31.77 -5.04 -8.76
N ALA A 63 30.68 -4.90 -9.51
CA ALA A 63 30.34 -3.73 -10.30
C ALA A 63 29.96 -2.58 -9.37
N GLY A 64 30.53 -1.42 -9.61
CA GLY A 64 30.51 -0.26 -8.74
C GLY A 64 29.12 0.06 -8.15
N VAL A 65 29.16 0.52 -6.90
CA VAL A 65 27.98 0.96 -6.14
C VAL A 65 27.12 1.86 -7.03
N ASN A 66 25.82 1.51 -7.16
CA ASN A 66 24.85 2.40 -7.82
C ASN A 66 24.97 3.80 -7.17
N PRO A 67 25.07 4.89 -7.94
CA PRO A 67 25.12 6.25 -7.37
C PRO A 67 24.05 6.52 -6.33
N ALA A 68 22.86 5.93 -6.48
CA ALA A 68 21.79 6.01 -5.50
C ALA A 68 22.15 5.37 -4.15
N ALA A 69 23.01 4.34 -4.12
CA ALA A 69 23.44 3.70 -2.87
C ALA A 69 24.40 4.60 -2.05
N ALA A 70 24.98 5.63 -2.65
CA ALA A 70 25.79 6.63 -1.92
C ALA A 70 24.94 7.47 -0.94
N GLU A 71 23.64 7.55 -1.16
CA GLU A 71 22.66 8.21 -0.28
C GLU A 71 22.04 7.25 0.75
N ALA A 72 22.37 5.96 0.70
CA ALA A 72 21.83 4.97 1.64
C ALA A 72 22.38 5.19 3.06
N ALA A 73 21.60 4.75 4.05
CA ALA A 73 22.03 4.81 5.45
C ALA A 73 23.29 3.94 5.67
N PRO A 74 24.21 4.37 6.55
CA PRO A 74 25.35 3.53 6.94
C PRO A 74 24.83 2.20 7.49
N GLY A 75 25.36 1.09 6.97
CA GLY A 75 24.97 -0.25 7.39
C GLY A 75 23.85 -0.90 6.58
N SER A 76 23.24 -0.18 5.61
CA SER A 76 22.27 -0.75 4.68
C SER A 76 22.84 -1.97 3.96
N VAL A 77 22.03 -3.02 3.84
CA VAL A 77 22.36 -4.20 3.02
C VAL A 77 21.94 -4.01 1.56
N VAL A 78 21.14 -2.99 1.26
CA VAL A 78 20.63 -2.72 -0.09
C VAL A 78 21.66 -1.94 -0.91
N THR A 79 21.91 -2.39 -2.15
CA THR A 79 22.84 -1.77 -3.09
C THR A 79 22.14 -1.05 -4.24
N GLY A 80 20.86 -1.31 -4.44
CA GLY A 80 20.09 -0.68 -5.50
C GLY A 80 18.66 -1.20 -5.53
N ILE A 81 17.85 -0.47 -6.28
CA ILE A 81 16.44 -0.78 -6.50
C ILE A 81 16.11 -0.54 -7.97
N ASP A 82 15.29 -1.41 -8.55
CA ASP A 82 14.80 -1.32 -9.91
C ASP A 82 13.29 -1.53 -9.90
N THR A 83 12.55 -0.51 -10.32
CA THR A 83 11.09 -0.55 -10.38
C THR A 83 10.61 -0.70 -11.81
N LYS A 84 9.77 -1.72 -12.05
CA LYS A 84 9.13 -1.99 -13.35
C LYS A 84 7.62 -1.85 -13.20
N TRP A 85 6.98 -1.15 -14.12
CA TRP A 85 5.53 -1.04 -14.20
C TRP A 85 5.05 -1.29 -15.62
N PHE A 86 3.80 -1.72 -15.73
CA PHE A 86 3.16 -2.05 -17.00
C PHE A 86 2.07 -1.03 -17.39
N PHE A 87 2.04 0.11 -16.69
CA PHE A 87 1.09 1.19 -16.93
C PHE A 87 1.76 2.28 -17.77
N ASP A 88 1.00 2.90 -18.64
CA ASP A 88 1.46 4.06 -19.42
C ASP A 88 1.31 5.32 -18.56
N ILE A 89 2.27 5.51 -17.65
CA ILE A 89 2.31 6.63 -16.71
C ILE A 89 3.73 7.24 -16.72
N GLU A 90 3.83 8.53 -16.90
CA GLU A 90 5.07 9.27 -16.69
C GLU A 90 5.12 9.74 -15.22
N LEU A 91 6.13 9.32 -14.49
CA LEU A 91 6.37 9.78 -13.14
C LEU A 91 7.40 10.91 -13.16
N GLU A 92 7.08 12.00 -12.47
CA GLU A 92 8.01 13.13 -12.29
C GLU A 92 9.15 12.78 -11.33
N GLU A 93 8.94 11.83 -10.42
CA GLU A 93 9.91 11.43 -9.40
C GLU A 93 10.57 10.09 -9.74
N ASN A 94 11.89 10.02 -9.53
CA ASN A 94 12.61 8.76 -9.58
C ASN A 94 12.30 7.93 -8.32
N LEU A 95 11.66 6.78 -8.51
CA LEU A 95 11.35 5.84 -7.43
C LEU A 95 12.55 4.99 -7.00
N ASP A 96 13.60 4.91 -7.83
CA ASP A 96 14.75 4.03 -7.61
C ASP A 96 15.82 4.70 -6.73
N THR A 97 15.41 5.09 -5.52
CA THR A 97 16.24 5.78 -4.53
C THR A 97 16.08 5.16 -3.14
N PRO A 98 17.02 5.43 -2.19
CA PRO A 98 16.89 5.02 -0.80
C PRO A 98 15.68 5.61 -0.06
N LYS A 99 15.00 6.61 -0.63
CA LYS A 99 13.74 7.16 -0.09
C LYS A 99 12.56 6.24 -0.35
N ASN A 100 12.67 5.30 -1.30
CA ASN A 100 11.62 4.32 -1.58
C ASN A 100 11.28 3.53 -0.32
N LEU A 101 9.96 3.34 -0.06
CA LEU A 101 9.50 2.64 1.14
C LEU A 101 9.97 1.18 1.19
N ALA A 102 10.12 0.49 0.06
CA ALA A 102 10.67 -0.87 0.02
C ALA A 102 12.11 -0.91 0.49
N TRP A 103 12.96 0.05 0.07
CA TRP A 103 14.33 0.17 0.56
C TRP A 103 14.36 0.36 2.07
N ARG A 104 13.61 1.36 2.55
CA ARG A 104 13.51 1.67 3.98
C ARG A 104 12.97 0.50 4.79
N ALA A 105 12.07 -0.30 4.20
CA ALA A 105 11.48 -1.48 4.83
C ALA A 105 12.52 -2.59 5.02
N VAL A 106 13.37 -2.86 4.01
CA VAL A 106 14.47 -3.83 4.13
C VAL A 106 15.42 -3.41 5.25
N ASP A 107 15.86 -2.13 5.23
CA ASP A 107 16.79 -1.62 6.24
C ASP A 107 16.17 -1.71 7.65
N ALA A 108 14.91 -1.32 7.82
CA ALA A 108 14.23 -1.35 9.11
C ALA A 108 14.10 -2.77 9.68
N VAL A 109 13.81 -3.77 8.82
CA VAL A 109 13.74 -5.19 9.24
C VAL A 109 15.12 -5.69 9.65
N VAL A 110 16.15 -5.39 8.87
CA VAL A 110 17.54 -5.81 9.18
C VAL A 110 18.05 -5.15 10.47
N ASP A 111 17.77 -3.86 10.65
CA ASP A 111 18.21 -3.12 11.84
C ASP A 111 17.48 -3.60 13.10
N ALA A 112 16.16 -3.87 13.01
CA ALA A 112 15.41 -4.44 14.11
C ALA A 112 15.93 -5.83 14.48
N TYR A 113 16.19 -6.68 13.49
CA TYR A 113 16.77 -8.01 13.73
C TYR A 113 18.12 -7.93 14.45
N ARG A 114 19.01 -7.02 14.02
CA ARG A 114 20.31 -6.77 14.66
C ARG A 114 20.16 -6.25 16.09
N ALA A 115 19.19 -5.38 16.34
CA ALA A 115 18.92 -4.85 17.67
C ALA A 115 18.40 -5.93 18.63
N ASP A 116 17.49 -6.79 18.15
CA ASP A 116 16.90 -7.86 18.93
C ASP A 116 17.88 -9.05 19.14
N ASN A 117 18.94 -9.14 18.28
CA ASN A 117 19.95 -10.19 18.30
C ASN A 117 21.37 -9.61 18.31
N PRO A 118 21.92 -9.17 19.47
CA PRO A 118 23.21 -8.49 19.55
C PRO A 118 24.41 -9.28 18.95
N GLY A 119 24.33 -10.63 18.97
CA GLY A 119 25.32 -11.49 18.30
C GLY A 119 25.26 -11.41 16.78
N ALA A 120 24.10 -11.09 16.21
CA ALA A 120 23.92 -10.92 14.76
C ALA A 120 24.39 -9.56 14.26
N SER A 121 24.60 -8.58 15.13
CA SER A 121 25.12 -7.25 14.74
C SER A 121 26.54 -7.32 14.15
N LEU A 122 27.27 -8.41 14.43
CA LEU A 122 28.62 -8.68 13.92
C LEU A 122 28.59 -9.46 12.59
N LEU A 123 27.41 -9.92 12.11
CA LEU A 123 27.33 -10.65 10.86
C LEU A 123 27.46 -9.68 9.67
N ASP A 124 28.41 -9.99 8.80
CA ASP A 124 28.51 -9.35 7.49
C ASP A 124 27.46 -9.98 6.57
N LEU A 125 26.26 -9.38 6.56
CA LEU A 125 25.17 -9.87 5.75
C LEU A 125 25.43 -9.55 4.26
N PRO A 126 25.22 -10.53 3.35
CA PRO A 126 25.35 -10.32 1.92
C PRO A 126 24.50 -9.17 1.44
N LYS A 127 25.02 -8.39 0.49
CA LYS A 127 24.27 -7.29 -0.11
C LYS A 127 23.14 -7.81 -0.99
N VAL A 128 22.07 -7.01 -1.11
CA VAL A 128 20.90 -7.33 -1.92
C VAL A 128 20.52 -6.17 -2.84
N ARG A 129 19.96 -6.51 -3.97
CA ARG A 129 19.28 -5.60 -4.89
C ARG A 129 17.77 -5.84 -4.84
N ILE A 130 17.00 -4.77 -4.80
CA ILE A 130 15.52 -4.83 -4.79
C ILE A 130 15.03 -4.75 -6.24
N GLU A 131 14.14 -5.65 -6.62
CA GLU A 131 13.35 -5.55 -7.85
C GLU A 131 11.87 -5.43 -7.47
N ILE A 132 11.18 -4.41 -8.00
CA ILE A 132 9.74 -4.21 -7.80
C ILE A 132 9.03 -4.39 -9.14
N GLU A 133 8.02 -5.24 -9.17
CA GLU A 133 7.04 -5.32 -10.26
C GLU A 133 5.73 -4.70 -9.80
N LYS A 134 5.40 -3.54 -10.37
CA LYS A 134 4.20 -2.76 -10.01
C LYS A 134 2.99 -3.29 -10.76
N GLY A 135 2.04 -3.87 -10.03
CA GLY A 135 0.69 -4.16 -10.49
C GLY A 135 -0.35 -3.16 -9.96
N ILE A 136 0.03 -2.33 -8.98
CA ILE A 136 -0.83 -1.33 -8.34
C ILE A 136 -0.51 0.06 -8.93
N PHE A 137 -1.55 0.86 -9.24
CA PHE A 137 -1.38 2.21 -9.75
C PHE A 137 -0.55 3.07 -8.80
N VAL A 138 0.48 3.71 -9.35
CA VAL A 138 1.34 4.63 -8.58
C VAL A 138 0.56 5.91 -8.27
N ALA A 139 0.68 6.41 -7.03
CA ALA A 139 -0.01 7.60 -6.53
C ALA A 139 -1.55 7.57 -6.74
N GLY A 140 -2.13 6.36 -6.81
CA GLY A 140 -3.54 6.13 -7.15
C GLY A 140 -4.51 6.09 -5.96
N GLY A 141 -4.07 6.33 -4.71
CA GLY A 141 -4.93 6.16 -3.53
C GLY A 141 -5.18 4.70 -3.13
N MET A 142 -4.43 3.73 -3.71
CA MET A 142 -4.55 2.29 -3.49
C MET A 142 -3.43 1.70 -2.63
N ALA A 143 -2.62 2.54 -2.00
CA ALA A 143 -1.49 2.19 -1.11
C ALA A 143 -0.37 1.36 -1.78
N GLY A 144 -0.05 1.59 -3.08
CA GLY A 144 0.98 0.84 -3.79
C GLY A 144 2.37 0.91 -3.14
N GLY A 145 2.82 2.09 -2.70
CA GLY A 145 4.10 2.21 -1.97
C GLY A 145 4.11 1.48 -0.63
N SER A 146 2.96 1.41 0.06
CA SER A 146 2.81 0.63 1.30
C SER A 146 2.80 -0.87 1.03
N ALA A 147 2.24 -1.31 -0.11
CA ALA A 147 2.33 -2.69 -0.57
C ALA A 147 3.78 -3.08 -0.90
N ASP A 148 4.54 -2.20 -1.58
CA ASP A 148 5.97 -2.43 -1.81
C ASP A 148 6.74 -2.61 -0.49
N ALA A 149 6.48 -1.74 0.50
CA ALA A 149 7.11 -1.85 1.81
C ALA A 149 6.75 -3.16 2.52
N ALA A 150 5.47 -3.52 2.56
CA ALA A 150 5.02 -4.76 3.20
C ALA A 150 5.63 -6.01 2.54
N ALA A 151 5.64 -6.07 1.21
CA ALA A 151 6.29 -7.16 0.47
C ALA A 151 7.81 -7.20 0.73
N ALA A 152 8.47 -6.03 0.76
CA ALA A 152 9.90 -5.94 1.07
C ALA A 152 10.22 -6.42 2.49
N MET A 153 9.36 -6.10 3.49
CA MET A 153 9.51 -6.59 4.86
C MET A 153 9.47 -8.11 4.94
N VAL A 154 8.48 -8.72 4.28
CA VAL A 154 8.34 -10.20 4.25
C VAL A 154 9.54 -10.84 3.56
N ALA A 155 9.98 -10.29 2.43
CA ALA A 155 11.16 -10.78 1.70
C ALA A 155 12.44 -10.64 2.53
N ALA A 156 12.61 -9.50 3.25
CA ALA A 156 13.77 -9.27 4.13
C ALA A 156 13.77 -10.23 5.33
N ASN A 157 12.61 -10.52 5.89
CA ASN A 157 12.50 -11.48 6.99
C ASN A 157 12.86 -12.91 6.53
N ALA A 158 12.42 -13.30 5.32
CA ALA A 158 12.82 -14.57 4.71
C ALA A 158 14.34 -14.63 4.39
N TYR A 159 14.92 -13.53 3.94
CA TYR A 159 16.36 -13.38 3.73
C TYR A 159 17.14 -13.60 5.05
N LEU A 160 16.73 -12.96 6.15
CA LEU A 160 17.33 -13.14 7.46
C LEU A 160 17.22 -14.58 7.94
N LYS A 161 16.03 -15.19 7.84
CA LYS A 161 15.80 -16.59 8.19
C LYS A 161 16.73 -17.55 7.45
N TYR A 162 16.90 -17.33 6.15
CA TYR A 162 17.78 -18.16 5.32
C TYR A 162 19.24 -18.05 5.75
N LEU A 163 19.74 -16.87 6.08
CA LEU A 163 21.15 -16.63 6.38
C LEU A 163 21.53 -16.94 7.83
N THR A 164 20.62 -16.69 8.76
CA THR A 164 20.93 -16.71 10.19
C THR A 164 20.18 -17.83 10.94
N GLY A 165 19.17 -18.43 10.33
CA GLY A 165 18.23 -19.34 10.97
C GLY A 165 17.19 -18.66 11.86
N GLY A 166 17.25 -17.32 12.03
CA GLY A 166 16.32 -16.52 12.83
C GLY A 166 15.48 -15.55 11.99
N GLU A 167 14.32 -15.19 12.50
CA GLU A 167 13.39 -14.25 11.89
C GLU A 167 12.71 -13.39 12.96
N LEU A 168 12.16 -12.24 12.55
CA LEU A 168 11.28 -11.44 13.39
C LEU A 168 9.86 -12.06 13.39
N ASP A 169 9.19 -12.00 14.52
CA ASP A 169 7.79 -12.41 14.60
C ASP A 169 6.83 -11.38 13.99
N GLU A 170 5.58 -11.77 13.82
CA GLU A 170 4.54 -10.94 13.19
C GLU A 170 4.30 -9.64 13.96
N LEU A 171 4.31 -9.66 15.29
CA LEU A 171 4.09 -8.47 16.10
C LEU A 171 5.21 -7.46 15.89
N ARG A 172 6.46 -7.94 15.83
CA ARG A 172 7.61 -7.09 15.58
C ARG A 172 7.58 -6.47 14.17
N LEU A 173 7.18 -7.25 13.17
CA LEU A 173 6.97 -6.73 11.82
C LEU A 173 5.86 -5.66 11.78
N LEU A 174 4.75 -5.85 12.49
CA LEU A 174 3.68 -4.85 12.57
C LEU A 174 4.14 -3.55 13.25
N GLU A 175 4.97 -3.63 14.29
CA GLU A 175 5.58 -2.45 14.93
C GLU A 175 6.44 -1.65 13.93
N ILE A 176 7.29 -2.35 13.17
CA ILE A 176 8.12 -1.74 12.13
C ILE A 176 7.23 -1.10 11.05
N ALA A 177 6.19 -1.80 10.61
CA ALA A 177 5.25 -1.34 9.59
C ALA A 177 4.60 0.00 9.95
N LYS A 178 4.17 0.19 11.22
CA LYS A 178 3.62 1.47 11.73
C LYS A 178 4.59 2.64 11.60
N GLY A 179 5.89 2.38 11.75
CA GLY A 179 6.94 3.38 11.58
C GLY A 179 7.24 3.77 10.13
N LEU A 180 6.88 2.92 9.17
CA LEU A 180 7.12 3.14 7.74
C LEU A 180 6.02 3.98 7.08
N GLY A 181 4.75 3.70 7.41
CA GLY A 181 3.61 4.42 6.86
C GLY A 181 2.27 3.87 7.35
N ALA A 182 1.22 4.71 7.34
CA ALA A 182 -0.08 4.38 7.92
C ALA A 182 -0.76 3.17 7.25
N ASP A 183 -0.60 2.98 5.94
CA ASP A 183 -1.21 1.86 5.20
C ASP A 183 -0.32 0.59 5.18
N VAL A 184 0.95 0.65 5.65
CA VAL A 184 1.87 -0.50 5.61
C VAL A 184 1.40 -1.64 6.51
N PRO A 185 0.90 -1.40 7.74
CA PRO A 185 0.35 -2.45 8.58
C PRO A 185 -0.80 -3.19 7.90
N PHE A 186 -1.70 -2.48 7.20
CA PHE A 186 -2.80 -3.12 6.47
C PHE A 186 -2.30 -3.92 5.27
N ALA A 187 -1.35 -3.41 4.50
CA ALA A 187 -0.75 -4.12 3.37
C ALA A 187 -0.05 -5.42 3.81
N LEU A 188 0.49 -5.45 5.04
CA LEU A 188 1.08 -6.65 5.64
C LEU A 188 0.01 -7.64 6.12
N MET A 189 -1.10 -7.15 6.70
CA MET A 189 -2.18 -7.96 7.25
C MET A 189 -3.12 -8.50 6.16
N GLY A 190 -3.50 -7.68 5.19
CA GLY A 190 -4.49 -8.03 4.16
C GLY A 190 -5.92 -8.16 4.68
N GLY A 191 -6.78 -8.85 3.93
CA GLY A 191 -8.16 -9.12 4.33
C GLY A 191 -9.05 -7.88 4.43
N ASN A 192 -9.82 -7.78 5.52
CA ASN A 192 -10.61 -6.60 5.88
C ASN A 192 -10.20 -6.12 7.26
N ALA A 193 -10.07 -4.81 7.44
CA ALA A 193 -9.78 -4.23 8.75
C ALA A 193 -10.46 -2.88 8.93
N ILE A 194 -10.84 -2.58 10.18
CA ILE A 194 -11.14 -1.22 10.59
C ILE A 194 -9.86 -0.59 11.14
N GLY A 195 -9.51 0.57 10.63
CA GLY A 195 -8.39 1.38 11.10
C GLY A 195 -8.88 2.65 11.77
N THR A 196 -8.28 2.96 12.92
CA THR A 196 -8.54 4.18 13.70
C THR A 196 -7.26 4.99 13.90
N GLY A 197 -7.34 6.11 14.59
CA GLY A 197 -6.21 7.03 14.75
C GLY A 197 -5.82 7.65 13.42
N ARG A 198 -4.60 7.40 12.95
CA ARG A 198 -4.15 7.79 11.61
C ARG A 198 -4.50 6.76 10.53
N GLY A 199 -5.30 5.75 10.87
CA GLY A 199 -5.62 4.59 10.05
C GLY A 199 -4.68 3.40 10.28
N ASP A 200 -3.75 3.50 11.20
CA ASP A 200 -2.69 2.51 11.50
C ASP A 200 -2.98 1.64 12.73
N GLU A 201 -4.02 1.97 13.51
CA GLU A 201 -4.54 1.13 14.59
C GLU A 201 -5.60 0.19 14.02
N LEU A 202 -5.17 -1.01 13.64
CA LEU A 202 -6.00 -1.94 12.88
C LEU A 202 -6.65 -3.01 13.76
N VAL A 203 -7.92 -3.29 13.48
CA VAL A 203 -8.65 -4.44 14.00
C VAL A 203 -9.23 -5.21 12.83
N GLU A 204 -8.94 -6.50 12.74
CA GLU A 204 -9.47 -7.38 11.69
C GLU A 204 -11.00 -7.39 11.71
N MET A 205 -11.60 -7.37 10.52
CA MET A 205 -13.03 -7.46 10.33
C MET A 205 -13.40 -8.73 9.58
N LEU A 206 -14.38 -9.45 10.11
CA LEU A 206 -14.93 -10.60 9.42
C LEU A 206 -15.69 -10.17 8.17
N GLY A 207 -15.47 -10.89 7.08
CA GLY A 207 -16.18 -10.70 5.82
C GLY A 207 -16.51 -12.05 5.18
N ARG A 208 -17.53 -12.07 4.34
CA ARG A 208 -17.95 -13.22 3.53
C ARG A 208 -18.07 -12.81 2.08
N GLY A 209 -18.01 -13.80 1.19
CA GLY A 209 -18.16 -13.60 -0.24
C GLY A 209 -16.90 -13.04 -0.92
N GLU A 210 -17.04 -12.80 -2.18
CA GLU A 210 -16.03 -12.19 -3.04
C GLU A 210 -16.59 -10.90 -3.62
N TYR A 211 -15.78 -9.85 -3.66
CA TYR A 211 -16.17 -8.56 -4.23
C TYR A 211 -15.35 -8.29 -5.48
N TRP A 212 -16.03 -7.97 -6.56
CA TRP A 212 -15.44 -7.72 -7.86
C TRP A 212 -15.37 -6.23 -8.11
N TRP A 213 -14.16 -5.77 -8.47
CA TRP A 213 -13.87 -4.36 -8.64
C TRP A 213 -13.32 -4.05 -10.02
N VAL A 214 -13.67 -2.88 -10.56
CA VAL A 214 -12.99 -2.25 -11.70
C VAL A 214 -12.37 -0.97 -11.20
N PHE A 215 -11.05 -0.82 -11.38
CA PHE A 215 -10.32 0.38 -11.01
C PHE A 215 -10.03 1.21 -12.24
N VAL A 216 -10.32 2.51 -12.18
CA VAL A 216 -10.07 3.46 -13.26
C VAL A 216 -9.18 4.58 -12.72
N ASN A 217 -8.02 4.76 -13.37
CA ASN A 217 -7.08 5.86 -13.09
C ASN A 217 -6.74 6.56 -14.39
N LEU A 218 -6.86 7.88 -14.44
CA LEU A 218 -6.63 8.69 -15.64
C LEU A 218 -5.15 9.12 -15.82
N GLY A 219 -4.22 8.49 -15.11
CA GLY A 219 -2.80 8.86 -15.15
C GLY A 219 -2.49 10.20 -14.46
N THR A 220 -3.44 10.73 -13.68
CA THR A 220 -3.26 11.95 -12.88
C THR A 220 -2.93 11.61 -11.43
N THR A 221 -2.49 12.60 -10.67
CA THR A 221 -2.17 12.44 -9.24
C THR A 221 -2.97 13.43 -8.40
N ILE A 222 -3.23 13.07 -7.14
CA ILE A 222 -3.77 13.95 -6.11
C ILE A 222 -2.84 13.88 -4.90
N SER A 223 -2.40 15.05 -4.43
CA SER A 223 -1.68 15.15 -3.16
C SER A 223 -2.63 14.84 -2.01
N THR A 224 -2.29 13.82 -1.22
CA THR A 224 -3.09 13.45 -0.04
C THR A 224 -3.24 14.62 0.93
N ALA A 225 -2.16 15.36 1.21
CA ALA A 225 -2.19 16.52 2.09
C ALA A 225 -3.14 17.63 1.58
N GLU A 226 -3.11 17.90 0.26
CA GLU A 226 -4.00 18.88 -0.37
C GLU A 226 -5.47 18.41 -0.32
N ALA A 227 -5.75 17.12 -0.47
CA ALA A 227 -7.12 16.59 -0.37
C ALA A 227 -7.71 16.79 1.03
N TYR A 228 -6.94 16.55 2.09
CA TYR A 228 -7.37 16.85 3.46
C TYR A 228 -7.56 18.35 3.69
N SER A 229 -6.62 19.19 3.30
CA SER A 229 -6.76 20.64 3.39
C SER A 229 -8.00 21.14 2.64
N ARG A 230 -8.27 20.56 1.45
CA ARG A 230 -9.46 20.90 0.67
C ARG A 230 -10.75 20.51 1.38
N LEU A 231 -10.79 19.35 2.04
CA LEU A 231 -11.94 18.93 2.85
C LEU A 231 -12.16 19.90 4.03
N ASP A 232 -11.11 20.35 4.70
CA ASP A 232 -11.20 21.33 5.80
C ASP A 232 -11.78 22.65 5.33
N ASP A 233 -11.32 23.17 4.19
CA ASP A 233 -11.87 24.38 3.57
C ASP A 233 -13.37 24.20 3.24
N MET A 234 -13.76 23.03 2.72
CA MET A 234 -15.16 22.75 2.39
C MET A 234 -16.03 22.71 3.63
N ARG A 235 -15.56 22.10 4.73
CA ARG A 235 -16.26 22.05 6.02
C ARG A 235 -16.36 23.42 6.68
N HIS A 236 -15.30 24.21 6.60
CA HIS A 236 -15.31 25.58 7.08
C HIS A 236 -16.40 26.44 6.39
N ASN A 237 -16.53 26.28 5.08
CA ASN A 237 -17.50 27.01 4.27
C ASN A 237 -18.92 26.42 4.32
N ASN A 238 -19.07 25.15 4.71
CA ASN A 238 -20.34 24.45 4.84
C ASN A 238 -20.38 23.57 6.11
N PRO A 239 -20.84 24.14 7.26
CA PRO A 239 -20.90 23.40 8.52
C PRO A 239 -21.86 22.19 8.52
N ALA A 240 -22.69 22.03 7.49
CA ALA A 240 -23.50 20.82 7.32
C ALA A 240 -22.73 19.62 6.82
N LEU A 241 -21.50 19.83 6.32
CA LEU A 241 -20.58 18.76 5.89
C LEU A 241 -19.86 18.18 7.11
N VAL A 242 -20.54 17.27 7.80
CA VAL A 242 -20.04 16.64 9.04
C VAL A 242 -19.26 15.37 8.75
N PRO A 243 -18.31 14.96 9.63
CA PRO A 243 -17.61 13.68 9.53
C PRO A 243 -18.58 12.48 9.55
N HIS A 244 -18.33 11.49 8.69
CA HIS A 244 -19.05 10.22 8.70
C HIS A 244 -18.17 9.14 9.32
N LEU A 245 -18.33 8.87 10.62
CA LEU A 245 -17.48 7.95 11.38
C LEU A 245 -18.18 6.60 11.68
N ASP A 246 -19.46 6.42 11.32
CA ASP A 246 -20.21 5.19 11.58
C ASP A 246 -19.98 4.16 10.47
N THR A 247 -19.35 3.03 10.83
CA THR A 247 -19.05 1.92 9.93
C THR A 247 -20.04 0.75 10.03
N THR A 248 -21.10 0.88 10.81
CA THR A 248 -22.05 -0.22 11.11
C THR A 248 -22.63 -0.85 9.83
N LYS A 249 -23.01 -0.02 8.85
CA LYS A 249 -23.58 -0.52 7.58
C LYS A 249 -22.56 -1.32 6.77
N VAL A 250 -21.32 -0.85 6.70
CA VAL A 250 -20.24 -1.56 6.00
C VAL A 250 -19.94 -2.89 6.69
N ALA A 251 -19.86 -2.91 8.03
CA ALA A 251 -19.61 -4.13 8.78
C ALA A 251 -20.73 -5.17 8.56
N GLN A 252 -21.99 -4.74 8.57
CA GLN A 252 -23.14 -5.62 8.27
C GLN A 252 -23.09 -6.15 6.82
N ALA A 253 -22.75 -5.30 5.85
CA ALA A 253 -22.64 -5.69 4.46
C ALA A 253 -21.52 -6.73 4.24
N LEU A 254 -20.36 -6.56 4.88
CA LEU A 254 -19.25 -7.52 4.84
C LEU A 254 -19.66 -8.89 5.39
N ILE A 255 -20.46 -8.95 6.46
CA ILE A 255 -20.97 -10.21 7.03
C ILE A 255 -21.93 -10.91 6.08
N THR A 256 -22.76 -10.17 5.33
CA THR A 256 -23.72 -10.76 4.38
C THR A 256 -23.06 -11.23 3.09
N GLY A 257 -21.93 -10.63 2.68
CA GLY A 257 -21.28 -10.90 1.39
C GLY A 257 -22.06 -10.39 0.18
N ASP A 258 -23.03 -9.49 0.39
CA ASP A 258 -23.88 -8.96 -0.68
C ASP A 258 -23.29 -7.68 -1.27
N ALA A 259 -22.99 -7.69 -2.58
CA ALA A 259 -22.40 -6.56 -3.27
C ALA A 259 -23.31 -5.32 -3.31
N PHE A 260 -24.63 -5.47 -3.34
CA PHE A 260 -25.55 -4.34 -3.34
C PHE A 260 -25.67 -3.70 -1.96
N ALA A 261 -25.69 -4.54 -0.91
CA ALA A 261 -25.62 -4.05 0.48
C ALA A 261 -24.32 -3.27 0.71
N LEU A 262 -23.18 -3.83 0.27
CA LEU A 262 -21.89 -3.16 0.35
C LEU A 262 -21.88 -1.86 -0.45
N GLY A 263 -22.36 -1.87 -1.70
CA GLY A 263 -22.43 -0.69 -2.55
C GLY A 263 -23.22 0.46 -1.93
N SER A 264 -24.32 0.13 -1.23
CA SER A 264 -25.14 1.11 -0.50
C SER A 264 -24.45 1.70 0.74
N ALA A 265 -23.42 1.00 1.26
CA ALA A 265 -22.69 1.38 2.46
C ALA A 265 -21.35 2.06 2.16
N LEU A 266 -20.86 2.01 0.91
CA LEU A 266 -19.59 2.66 0.52
C LEU A 266 -19.64 4.16 0.76
N HIS A 267 -18.60 4.68 1.41
CA HIS A 267 -18.48 6.10 1.72
C HIS A 267 -17.01 6.57 1.77
N ASN A 268 -16.76 7.79 1.31
CA ASN A 268 -15.46 8.44 1.41
C ASN A 268 -15.62 9.95 1.59
N ASP A 269 -15.30 10.47 2.76
CA ASP A 269 -15.36 11.92 3.07
C ASP A 269 -14.45 12.76 2.17
N LEU A 270 -13.35 12.19 1.63
CA LEU A 270 -12.44 12.90 0.71
C LEU A 270 -12.96 12.94 -0.73
N GLN A 271 -14.05 12.23 -1.08
CA GLN A 271 -14.49 12.15 -2.48
C GLN A 271 -14.83 13.50 -3.10
N ASP A 272 -15.55 14.35 -2.39
CA ASP A 272 -15.93 15.67 -2.91
C ASP A 272 -14.71 16.59 -3.04
N ALA A 273 -13.74 16.47 -2.12
CA ALA A 273 -12.46 17.17 -2.21
C ALA A 273 -11.67 16.71 -3.44
N ALA A 274 -11.58 15.40 -3.67
CA ALA A 274 -10.92 14.84 -4.85
C ALA A 274 -11.58 15.31 -6.16
N VAL A 275 -12.92 15.32 -6.22
CA VAL A 275 -13.69 15.83 -7.37
C VAL A 275 -13.46 17.33 -7.57
N ALA A 276 -13.37 18.11 -6.49
CA ALA A 276 -13.08 19.55 -6.60
C ALA A 276 -11.66 19.82 -7.14
N MET A 277 -10.70 18.94 -6.84
CA MET A 277 -9.31 19.01 -7.35
C MET A 277 -9.18 18.46 -8.78
N ARG A 278 -9.99 17.45 -9.12
CA ARG A 278 -10.00 16.76 -10.42
C ARG A 278 -11.45 16.57 -10.89
N PRO A 279 -12.06 17.56 -11.55
CA PRO A 279 -13.47 17.52 -11.95
C PRO A 279 -13.84 16.35 -12.87
N GLU A 280 -12.88 15.82 -13.63
CA GLU A 280 -13.06 14.62 -14.47
C GLU A 280 -13.50 13.39 -13.70
N LEU A 281 -13.18 13.29 -12.39
CA LEU A 281 -13.61 12.20 -11.53
C LEU A 281 -15.13 12.14 -11.38
N ALA A 282 -15.82 13.28 -11.43
CA ALA A 282 -17.30 13.32 -11.37
C ALA A 282 -17.93 12.49 -12.49
N ARG A 283 -17.38 12.60 -13.72
CA ARG A 283 -17.87 11.82 -14.86
C ARG A 283 -17.57 10.34 -14.70
N LEU A 284 -16.39 9.98 -14.20
CA LEU A 284 -16.05 8.57 -13.93
C LEU A 284 -16.93 7.95 -12.85
N ILE A 285 -17.20 8.67 -11.77
CA ILE A 285 -18.10 8.22 -10.70
C ILE A 285 -19.52 8.02 -11.26
N GLN A 286 -20.00 8.94 -12.11
CA GLN A 286 -21.29 8.81 -12.75
C GLN A 286 -21.37 7.55 -13.62
N LEU A 287 -20.38 7.34 -14.50
CA LEU A 287 -20.30 6.17 -15.37
C LEU A 287 -20.15 4.87 -14.55
N GLY A 288 -19.32 4.90 -13.51
CA GLY A 288 -19.17 3.77 -12.61
C GLY A 288 -20.46 3.40 -11.87
N ASN A 289 -21.28 4.38 -11.50
CA ASN A 289 -22.60 4.13 -10.91
C ASN A 289 -23.64 3.66 -11.95
N GLU A 290 -23.46 4.00 -13.23
CA GLU A 290 -24.33 3.56 -14.32
C GLU A 290 -24.05 2.10 -14.71
N TYR A 291 -22.76 1.71 -14.79
CA TYR A 291 -22.35 0.40 -15.28
C TYR A 291 -21.98 -0.59 -14.18
N GLY A 292 -21.68 -0.13 -12.98
CA GLY A 292 -21.38 -0.94 -11.79
C GLY A 292 -22.55 -1.01 -10.81
N VAL A 293 -22.25 -1.48 -9.61
CA VAL A 293 -23.16 -1.41 -8.45
C VAL A 293 -23.01 -0.06 -7.75
N ARG A 294 -21.77 0.34 -7.53
CA ARG A 294 -21.40 1.61 -6.90
C ARG A 294 -19.97 2.00 -7.27
N ALA A 295 -19.74 3.29 -7.49
CA ALA A 295 -18.41 3.86 -7.66
C ALA A 295 -18.06 4.76 -6.47
N VAL A 296 -16.78 4.71 -6.06
CA VAL A 296 -16.22 5.53 -4.99
C VAL A 296 -14.76 5.87 -5.30
N VAL A 297 -14.30 7.04 -4.88
CA VAL A 297 -12.87 7.37 -4.93
C VAL A 297 -12.12 6.52 -3.89
N SER A 298 -11.02 5.89 -4.27
CA SER A 298 -10.16 5.13 -3.36
C SER A 298 -9.20 6.06 -2.61
N GLY A 299 -9.27 6.08 -1.28
CA GLY A 299 -8.42 6.97 -0.47
C GLY A 299 -8.61 8.44 -0.83
N SER A 300 -7.51 9.17 -0.99
CA SER A 300 -7.51 10.55 -1.50
C SER A 300 -7.70 10.64 -3.02
N GLY A 301 -7.78 9.51 -3.73
CA GLY A 301 -7.86 9.44 -5.17
C GLY A 301 -6.47 9.51 -5.84
N PRO A 302 -6.43 9.70 -7.20
CA PRO A 302 -7.57 9.89 -8.11
C PRO A 302 -8.24 8.61 -8.61
N THR A 303 -7.82 7.42 -8.20
CA THR A 303 -8.43 6.18 -8.66
C THR A 303 -9.90 6.10 -8.23
N VAL A 304 -10.78 5.81 -9.18
CA VAL A 304 -12.19 5.45 -8.92
C VAL A 304 -12.30 3.94 -8.89
N ALA A 305 -12.79 3.41 -7.78
CA ALA A 305 -13.10 2.00 -7.58
C ALA A 305 -14.59 1.77 -7.85
N VAL A 306 -14.91 0.87 -8.78
CA VAL A 306 -16.28 0.53 -9.16
C VAL A 306 -16.57 -0.89 -8.71
N LEU A 307 -17.44 -1.03 -7.71
CA LEU A 307 -17.94 -2.31 -7.23
C LEU A 307 -18.85 -2.93 -8.26
N CYS A 308 -18.65 -4.20 -8.54
CA CYS A 308 -19.48 -4.99 -9.46
C CYS A 308 -20.14 -6.16 -8.73
N ARG A 309 -21.22 -6.68 -9.30
CA ARG A 309 -22.00 -7.76 -8.71
C ARG A 309 -21.27 -9.09 -8.68
N ASP A 310 -20.55 -9.38 -9.78
CA ASP A 310 -19.85 -10.63 -10.03
C ASP A 310 -18.75 -10.42 -11.10
N GLU A 311 -17.95 -11.44 -11.38
CA GLU A 311 -16.86 -11.39 -12.36
C GLU A 311 -17.35 -10.99 -13.77
N ARG A 312 -18.46 -11.57 -14.22
CA ARG A 312 -19.04 -11.26 -15.55
C ARG A 312 -19.45 -9.80 -15.65
N HIS A 313 -20.03 -9.28 -14.58
CA HIS A 313 -20.42 -7.87 -14.51
C HIS A 313 -19.18 -6.98 -14.49
N ALA A 314 -18.11 -7.34 -13.76
CA ALA A 314 -16.88 -6.59 -13.74
C ALA A 314 -16.22 -6.53 -15.13
N LYS A 315 -16.14 -7.65 -15.85
CA LYS A 315 -15.62 -7.68 -17.23
C LYS A 315 -16.37 -6.74 -18.16
N LYS A 316 -17.72 -6.80 -18.12
CA LYS A 316 -18.56 -5.90 -18.92
C LYS A 316 -18.38 -4.43 -18.52
N THR A 317 -18.33 -4.15 -17.23
CA THR A 317 -18.12 -2.79 -16.71
C THR A 317 -16.76 -2.23 -17.16
N HIS A 318 -15.71 -3.06 -17.12
CA HIS A 318 -14.38 -2.69 -17.62
C HIS A 318 -14.40 -2.34 -19.11
N GLU A 319 -15.05 -3.18 -19.95
CA GLU A 319 -15.21 -2.90 -21.39
C GLU A 319 -15.95 -1.58 -21.64
N MET A 320 -17.04 -1.35 -20.90
CA MET A 320 -17.83 -0.12 -21.04
C MET A 320 -17.04 1.12 -20.62
N LEU A 321 -16.35 1.08 -19.46
CA LEU A 321 -15.57 2.20 -18.98
C LEU A 321 -14.35 2.49 -19.88
N GLY A 322 -13.71 1.46 -20.44
CA GLY A 322 -12.60 1.61 -21.38
C GLY A 322 -12.95 2.31 -22.69
N MET A 323 -14.23 2.52 -22.99
CA MET A 323 -14.66 3.35 -24.14
C MET A 323 -14.67 4.84 -23.83
N TYR A 324 -14.51 5.24 -22.57
CA TYR A 324 -14.61 6.63 -22.10
C TYR A 324 -13.31 7.15 -21.48
N VAL A 325 -12.29 6.28 -21.35
CA VAL A 325 -11.00 6.58 -20.72
C VAL A 325 -9.88 6.54 -21.75
#